data_9dc7ede1bd9ec2798dac41c95772f7f8
#
_entry.id   9dc7ede1bd9ec2798dac41c95772f7f8
#
_cell.length_a   1.000
_cell.length_b   1.000
_cell.length_c   1.000
_cell.angle_alpha   90.00
_cell.angle_beta   90.00
_cell.angle_gamma   90.00
#
_symmetry.space_group_name_H-M   'P 1'
#
loop_
_entity.id
_entity.type
_entity.pdbx_description
1 polymer ?
#
loop_
_entity_poly.entity_id
_entity_poly.type
_entity_poly.pdbx_seq_one_letter_code
_entity_poly.pdbx_strand_id
1 'polypeptide(L)'
;MSEKTRTSVFSLVRSSRKAQISVTLLTVVFIVASVFLLKAKTITVVIDGGTQSLTTLYSTVGAALEHSKLGIYPEDIVKPNRETGITKGLEVKITRSLPVELTVDGQVYPARTPASTVGEALVDLSNRLGLDLKVTDEVNLQREAMLVADAKLEVRRAVPIKVKVDGKEIDTYLAPSTVEETLEKLDIVLNEKDKVSLPMNQMIEAEDEIQVVRVEEKIETMTNDIPYQTVAQPADFPVGLPDKVVTKGINGQHEQTMKITLEDGVEVAREVLKQEVLRAPVNQVVSRGSQTTISRGGKTIEFKRAYVMRASAYSGGGRTATGHETRYGVIAVDPRVIPLGTEVYVDGYGEAVALDTGGAIKGNRVDLYMNTEDACWSWGVRSVVVYVR
;
A
#
# COMPACT_ATOMS: atom_id res chain seq x y z
N MET A 1 90.37 57.49 67.20
CA MET A 1 90.02 58.33 66.03
C MET A 1 89.31 57.36 65.03
N SER A 2 88.12 57.54 64.52
CA SER A 2 87.24 58.68 64.42
C SER A 2 85.81 58.13 64.15
N GLU A 3 84.89 58.46 65.08
CA GLU A 3 83.45 58.41 64.87
C GLU A 3 83.00 59.59 64.04
N LYS A 4 82.96 59.51 62.71
CA LYS A 4 82.39 60.66 61.96
C LYS A 4 82.08 60.29 60.48
N THR A 5 81.37 59.23 60.14
CA THR A 5 80.93 59.11 58.75
C THR A 5 79.56 58.34 58.57
N ARG A 6 78.71 58.23 59.61
CA ARG A 6 77.42 57.56 59.48
C ARG A 6 76.15 58.41 59.60
N THR A 7 76.31 59.75 59.72
CA THR A 7 75.19 60.64 60.00
C THR A 7 74.77 61.56 58.86
N SER A 8 75.31 61.40 57.61
CA SER A 8 75.12 62.46 56.57
C SER A 8 74.06 62.12 55.48
N VAL A 9 73.67 60.85 55.31
CA VAL A 9 72.66 60.46 54.24
C VAL A 9 71.24 60.61 54.75
N PHE A 10 70.97 60.38 56.05
CA PHE A 10 69.61 60.47 56.63
C PHE A 10 69.15 61.94 56.89
N SER A 11 70.02 62.88 56.99
CA SER A 11 69.65 64.26 57.28
C SER A 11 69.30 65.08 56.01
N LEU A 12 69.85 64.75 54.83
CA LEU A 12 69.61 65.44 53.56
C LEU A 12 68.21 65.20 52.95
N VAL A 13 67.59 64.07 53.32
CA VAL A 13 66.20 63.73 52.82
C VAL A 13 65.12 64.50 53.63
N ARG A 14 65.44 65.08 54.75
CA ARG A 14 64.44 65.75 55.64
C ARG A 14 64.23 67.24 55.32
N SER A 15 64.93 67.81 54.42
CA SER A 15 64.92 69.27 54.18
C SER A 15 64.21 69.72 52.90
N SER A 16 63.75 68.87 52.02
CA SER A 16 63.04 69.26 50.78
C SER A 16 61.78 68.47 50.63
N ARG A 17 60.62 69.14 50.51
CA ARG A 17 59.36 68.51 50.20
C ARG A 17 59.41 67.60 48.95
N LYS A 18 60.23 68.03 47.97
CA LYS A 18 60.43 67.23 46.75
C LYS A 18 61.23 65.94 47.01
N ALA A 19 62.22 65.96 47.92
CA ALA A 19 62.96 64.73 48.28
C ALA A 19 62.09 63.78 49.10
N GLN A 20 61.20 64.24 49.96
CA GLN A 20 60.25 63.44 50.70
C GLN A 20 59.19 62.76 49.76
N ILE A 21 58.69 63.52 48.80
CA ILE A 21 57.74 62.98 47.78
C ILE A 21 58.44 61.91 46.97
N SER A 22 59.70 62.13 46.54
CA SER A 22 60.48 61.15 45.73
C SER A 22 60.75 59.88 46.52
N VAL A 23 61.11 59.97 47.81
CA VAL A 23 61.34 58.74 48.66
C VAL A 23 60.02 58.00 48.92
N THR A 24 58.96 58.73 49.16
CA THR A 24 57.61 58.09 49.34
C THR A 24 57.19 57.41 48.05
N LEU A 25 57.36 58.05 46.92
CA LEU A 25 57.04 57.43 45.63
C LEU A 25 57.92 56.17 45.37
N LEU A 26 59.22 56.20 45.68
CA LEU A 26 60.08 55.05 45.53
C LEU A 26 59.74 53.90 46.49
N THR A 27 59.36 54.25 47.72
CA THR A 27 58.89 53.24 48.69
C THR A 27 57.60 52.63 48.26
N VAL A 28 56.65 53.40 47.75
CA VAL A 28 55.35 52.85 47.21
C VAL A 28 55.64 51.97 46.00
N VAL A 29 56.47 52.40 45.07
CA VAL A 29 56.87 51.58 43.90
C VAL A 29 57.54 50.27 44.37
N PHE A 30 58.47 50.36 45.35
CA PHE A 30 59.12 49.18 45.89
C PHE A 30 58.15 48.21 46.60
N ILE A 31 57.19 48.75 47.38
CA ILE A 31 56.13 47.94 48.00
C ILE A 31 55.25 47.24 46.94
N VAL A 32 54.81 48.02 45.93
CA VAL A 32 54.01 47.50 44.81
C VAL A 32 54.78 46.44 44.04
N ALA A 33 56.04 46.69 43.72
CA ALA A 33 56.93 45.71 43.08
C ALA A 33 57.11 44.44 43.94
N SER A 34 57.34 44.60 45.24
CA SER A 34 57.45 43.43 46.17
C SER A 34 56.17 42.66 46.31
N VAL A 35 55.01 43.28 46.39
CA VAL A 35 53.70 42.61 46.40
C VAL A 35 53.48 41.88 45.07
N PHE A 36 53.84 42.52 43.95
CA PHE A 36 53.77 41.87 42.67
C PHE A 36 54.67 40.65 42.58
N LEU A 37 55.94 40.73 42.97
CA LEU A 37 56.88 39.60 42.96
C LEU A 37 56.45 38.45 43.91
N LEU A 38 55.84 38.76 45.03
CA LEU A 38 55.40 37.78 46.03
C LEU A 38 54.09 37.09 45.66
N LYS A 39 53.17 37.80 44.96
CA LYS A 39 51.83 37.29 44.61
C LYS A 39 51.74 36.83 43.17
N ALA A 40 52.60 37.27 42.27
CA ALA A 40 52.56 36.84 40.88
C ALA A 40 52.86 35.37 40.72
N LYS A 41 52.01 34.69 40.01
CA LYS A 41 52.16 33.26 39.64
C LYS A 41 52.38 33.15 38.14
N THR A 42 53.33 32.32 37.72
CA THR A 42 53.57 32.05 36.33
C THR A 42 52.95 30.67 36.00
N ILE A 43 52.11 30.64 34.99
CA ILE A 43 51.49 29.44 34.42
C ILE A 43 51.98 29.25 33.00
N THR A 44 51.96 28.01 32.53
CA THR A 44 52.28 27.63 31.18
C THR A 44 50.95 27.46 30.39
N VAL A 45 50.75 28.20 29.34
CA VAL A 45 49.56 28.08 28.48
C VAL A 45 50.00 27.44 27.17
N VAL A 46 49.39 26.29 26.84
CA VAL A 46 49.56 25.56 25.60
C VAL A 46 48.35 25.86 24.71
N ILE A 47 48.59 26.47 23.58
CA ILE A 47 47.58 26.95 22.62
C ILE A 47 48.07 26.68 21.20
N ASP A 48 47.26 26.08 20.36
CA ASP A 48 47.57 25.83 18.93
C ASP A 48 48.95 25.13 18.73
N GLY A 49 49.32 24.22 19.65
CA GLY A 49 50.63 23.54 19.64
C GLY A 49 51.80 24.40 20.12
N GLY A 50 51.60 25.68 20.38
CA GLY A 50 52.58 26.61 20.94
C GLY A 50 52.45 26.69 22.47
N THR A 51 53.63 26.96 23.15
CA THR A 51 53.67 27.10 24.60
C THR A 51 54.06 28.54 24.94
N GLN A 52 53.25 29.20 25.78
CA GLN A 52 53.48 30.56 26.26
C GLN A 52 53.46 30.62 27.78
N SER A 53 54.26 31.50 28.34
CA SER A 53 54.31 31.79 29.79
C SER A 53 53.41 33.00 30.09
N LEU A 54 52.43 32.82 30.98
CA LEU A 54 51.60 33.91 31.46
C LEU A 54 51.80 34.16 32.94
N THR A 55 52.31 35.34 33.28
CA THR A 55 52.44 35.80 34.66
C THR A 55 51.21 36.59 35.05
N THR A 56 50.57 36.22 36.12
CA THR A 56 49.28 36.76 36.55
C THR A 56 49.18 36.94 38.05
N LEU A 57 48.38 37.88 38.48
CA LEU A 57 47.97 38.09 39.89
C LEU A 57 46.61 37.49 40.20
N TYR A 58 45.88 37.01 39.20
CA TYR A 58 44.55 36.43 39.34
C TYR A 58 44.62 35.06 40.02
N SER A 59 43.57 34.71 40.73
CA SER A 59 43.48 33.49 41.53
C SER A 59 42.99 32.31 40.72
N THR A 60 42.23 32.51 39.66
CA THR A 60 41.64 31.47 38.81
C THR A 60 42.14 31.51 37.37
N VAL A 61 42.10 30.38 36.71
CA VAL A 61 42.49 30.22 35.29
C VAL A 61 41.62 31.13 34.40
N GLY A 62 40.33 31.17 34.62
CA GLY A 62 39.38 31.98 33.83
C GLY A 62 39.75 33.50 33.91
N ALA A 63 39.90 34.04 35.11
CA ALA A 63 40.26 35.45 35.31
C ALA A 63 41.61 35.79 34.72
N ALA A 64 42.60 34.90 34.82
CA ALA A 64 43.90 35.11 34.20
C ALA A 64 43.88 35.16 32.67
N LEU A 65 43.09 34.24 32.07
CA LEU A 65 42.93 34.17 30.60
C LEU A 65 42.14 35.35 30.06
N GLU A 66 41.06 35.76 30.73
CA GLU A 66 40.21 36.90 30.33
C GLU A 66 41.00 38.22 30.24
N HIS A 67 41.89 38.43 31.21
CA HIS A 67 42.75 39.63 31.24
C HIS A 67 44.07 39.48 30.53
N SER A 68 44.27 38.32 29.86
CA SER A 68 45.44 38.10 29.03
C SER A 68 45.23 38.71 27.62
N LYS A 69 46.34 38.96 26.91
CA LYS A 69 46.30 39.38 25.49
C LYS A 69 46.20 38.20 24.53
N LEU A 70 45.79 37.01 25.02
CA LEU A 70 45.77 35.78 24.22
C LEU A 70 44.55 35.65 23.31
N GLY A 71 43.56 36.52 23.41
CA GLY A 71 42.34 36.51 22.57
C GLY A 71 41.53 35.23 22.75
N ILE A 72 41.23 34.87 24.02
CA ILE A 72 40.49 33.65 24.36
C ILE A 72 38.99 33.92 24.27
N TYR A 73 38.30 33.06 23.54
CA TYR A 73 36.84 33.14 23.38
C TYR A 73 36.09 32.32 24.48
N PRO A 74 34.88 32.67 24.82
CA PRO A 74 34.06 31.92 25.76
C PRO A 74 33.90 30.44 25.38
N GLU A 75 33.84 30.15 24.09
CA GLU A 75 33.65 28.82 23.50
C GLU A 75 34.92 27.97 23.46
N ASP A 76 36.10 28.56 23.75
CA ASP A 76 37.38 27.83 23.77
C ASP A 76 37.34 26.81 24.94
N ILE A 77 37.76 25.57 24.67
CA ILE A 77 37.94 24.57 25.73
C ILE A 77 39.21 24.84 26.50
N VAL A 78 39.07 25.04 27.79
CA VAL A 78 40.19 25.31 28.72
C VAL A 78 40.31 24.14 29.69
N LYS A 79 41.48 23.53 29.76
CA LYS A 79 41.81 22.43 30.71
C LYS A 79 43.08 22.77 31.48
N PRO A 80 43.05 22.80 32.83
CA PRO A 80 41.87 22.60 33.69
C PRO A 80 40.83 23.71 33.52
N ASN A 81 39.63 23.53 34.11
CA ASN A 81 38.50 24.44 33.90
C ASN A 81 38.79 25.87 34.39
N ARG A 82 37.97 26.85 33.97
CA ARG A 82 38.15 28.27 34.24
C ARG A 82 38.09 28.63 35.72
N GLU A 83 37.38 27.82 36.57
CA GLU A 83 37.26 28.02 38.02
C GLU A 83 38.47 27.48 38.79
N THR A 84 39.33 26.76 38.14
CA THR A 84 40.53 26.16 38.78
C THR A 84 41.47 27.22 39.33
N GLY A 85 41.84 27.09 40.59
CA GLY A 85 42.81 27.96 41.26
C GLY A 85 44.23 27.84 40.65
N ILE A 86 44.86 28.98 40.39
CA ILE A 86 46.19 29.00 39.83
C ILE A 86 47.23 28.60 40.89
N THR A 87 48.09 27.61 40.54
CA THR A 87 49.30 27.26 41.26
C THR A 87 50.54 27.58 40.40
N LYS A 88 51.68 27.75 41.04
CA LYS A 88 52.92 28.04 40.30
C LYS A 88 53.26 26.86 39.38
N GLY A 89 53.50 27.13 38.11
CA GLY A 89 53.82 26.11 37.10
C GLY A 89 52.63 25.31 36.58
N LEU A 90 51.38 25.75 36.87
CA LEU A 90 50.16 25.12 36.31
C LEU A 90 50.23 25.16 34.78
N GLU A 91 50.01 24.03 34.14
CA GLU A 91 49.83 23.94 32.68
C GLU A 91 48.33 24.07 32.35
N VAL A 92 48.02 24.96 31.43
CA VAL A 92 46.64 25.22 30.93
C VAL A 92 46.66 24.94 29.43
N LYS A 93 45.90 23.93 29.00
CA LYS A 93 45.70 23.59 27.59
C LYS A 93 44.44 24.27 27.08
N ILE A 94 44.56 24.93 25.94
CA ILE A 94 43.44 25.61 25.30
C ILE A 94 43.28 25.05 23.90
N THR A 95 42.04 24.54 23.63
CA THR A 95 41.62 24.21 22.28
C THR A 95 40.75 25.36 21.77
N ARG A 96 41.20 25.99 20.70
CA ARG A 96 40.50 27.11 20.08
C ARG A 96 39.17 26.69 19.48
N SER A 97 38.15 27.51 19.69
CA SER A 97 36.92 27.43 18.93
C SER A 97 37.11 28.05 17.54
N LEU A 98 36.58 27.39 16.52
CA LEU A 98 36.59 27.89 15.15
C LEU A 98 35.34 28.71 14.88
N PRO A 99 35.41 29.85 14.16
CA PRO A 99 34.24 30.53 13.66
C PRO A 99 33.59 29.66 12.58
N VAL A 100 32.25 29.59 12.59
CA VAL A 100 31.44 28.86 11.58
C VAL A 100 30.15 29.62 11.33
N GLU A 101 29.54 29.39 10.19
CA GLU A 101 28.22 29.89 9.84
C GLU A 101 27.29 28.69 9.68
N LEU A 102 26.31 28.56 10.58
CA LEU A 102 25.31 27.50 10.51
C LEU A 102 24.03 28.10 9.93
N THR A 103 23.54 27.51 8.83
CA THR A 103 22.26 27.84 8.22
C THR A 103 21.29 26.69 8.45
N VAL A 104 20.15 26.98 9.07
CA VAL A 104 19.06 26.01 9.30
C VAL A 104 17.75 26.67 8.89
N ASP A 105 16.99 26.01 8.04
CA ASP A 105 15.69 26.50 7.55
C ASP A 105 15.79 27.92 6.95
N GLY A 106 16.91 28.22 6.30
CA GLY A 106 17.21 29.54 5.72
C GLY A 106 17.65 30.62 6.71
N GLN A 107 17.65 30.33 8.01
CA GLN A 107 18.15 31.24 9.03
C GLN A 107 19.64 31.00 9.31
N VAL A 108 20.41 32.07 9.31
CA VAL A 108 21.87 32.05 9.51
C VAL A 108 22.23 32.33 10.97
N TYR A 109 23.05 31.47 11.55
CA TYR A 109 23.56 31.53 12.90
C TYR A 109 25.10 31.60 12.86
N PRO A 110 25.71 32.81 12.90
CA PRO A 110 27.14 32.92 13.08
C PRO A 110 27.49 32.44 14.50
N ALA A 111 28.43 31.52 14.59
CA ALA A 111 28.77 30.90 15.87
C ALA A 111 30.26 30.50 15.91
N ARG A 112 30.72 30.11 17.10
CA ARG A 112 32.04 29.48 17.27
C ARG A 112 31.85 28.12 17.94
N THR A 113 32.68 27.15 17.56
CA THR A 113 32.64 25.81 18.14
C THR A 113 34.07 25.26 18.29
N PRO A 114 34.38 24.56 19.39
CA PRO A 114 35.64 23.86 19.59
C PRO A 114 35.67 22.47 18.97
N ALA A 115 34.66 22.13 18.20
CA ALA A 115 34.52 20.84 17.55
C ALA A 115 35.62 20.58 16.52
N SER A 116 36.01 19.34 16.34
CA SER A 116 37.02 18.91 15.38
C SER A 116 36.43 18.46 14.06
N THR A 117 35.18 18.01 14.07
CA THR A 117 34.47 17.55 12.88
C THR A 117 33.13 18.29 12.69
N VAL A 118 32.58 18.22 11.48
CA VAL A 118 31.28 18.79 11.13
C VAL A 118 30.18 18.20 12.04
N GLY A 119 30.17 16.88 12.24
CA GLY A 119 29.17 16.21 13.08
C GLY A 119 29.22 16.68 14.54
N GLU A 120 30.43 16.80 15.12
CA GLU A 120 30.61 17.33 16.48
C GLU A 120 30.15 18.80 16.57
N ALA A 121 30.42 19.61 15.52
CA ALA A 121 29.98 21.01 15.46
C ALA A 121 28.47 21.13 15.45
N LEU A 122 27.77 20.28 14.67
CA LEU A 122 26.30 20.26 14.63
C LEU A 122 25.71 19.92 15.99
N VAL A 123 26.27 18.93 16.70
CA VAL A 123 25.81 18.55 18.05
C VAL A 123 26.03 19.68 19.05
N ASP A 124 27.23 20.29 19.07
CA ASP A 124 27.56 21.42 19.95
C ASP A 124 26.63 22.60 19.70
N LEU A 125 26.47 23.00 18.42
CA LEU A 125 25.66 24.15 18.02
C LEU A 125 24.16 23.89 18.24
N SER A 126 23.68 22.67 17.94
CA SER A 126 22.29 22.26 18.23
C SER A 126 21.95 22.49 19.71
N ASN A 127 22.80 21.97 20.60
CA ASN A 127 22.58 22.07 22.06
C ASN A 127 22.64 23.54 22.54
N ARG A 128 23.63 24.31 22.07
CA ARG A 128 23.82 25.69 22.54
C ARG A 128 22.78 26.68 21.99
N LEU A 129 22.34 26.46 20.75
CA LEU A 129 21.38 27.34 20.08
C LEU A 129 19.93 26.84 20.22
N GLY A 130 19.70 25.66 20.80
CA GLY A 130 18.36 25.08 20.97
C GLY A 130 17.68 24.71 19.65
N LEU A 131 18.45 24.22 18.64
CA LEU A 131 17.94 24.01 17.28
C LEU A 131 17.33 22.64 17.03
N ASP A 132 17.43 21.68 17.97
CA ASP A 132 16.93 20.30 17.86
C ASP A 132 17.29 19.63 16.51
N LEU A 133 18.60 19.71 16.14
CA LEU A 133 19.10 19.05 14.94
C LEU A 133 19.23 17.55 15.16
N LYS A 134 18.80 16.77 14.16
CA LYS A 134 18.79 15.29 14.21
C LYS A 134 19.91 14.70 13.37
N VAL A 135 20.25 13.45 13.64
CA VAL A 135 21.23 12.70 12.83
C VAL A 135 20.72 12.48 11.40
N THR A 136 19.41 12.39 11.24
CA THR A 136 18.72 12.22 9.95
C THR A 136 18.70 13.49 9.10
N ASP A 137 18.97 14.67 9.69
CA ASP A 137 19.05 15.92 8.93
C ASP A 137 20.21 15.88 7.94
N GLU A 138 19.99 16.35 6.74
CA GLU A 138 21.01 16.43 5.72
C GLU A 138 21.87 17.68 5.93
N VAL A 139 23.18 17.54 5.76
CA VAL A 139 24.11 18.65 5.81
C VAL A 139 24.98 18.66 4.55
N ASN A 140 25.30 19.83 4.07
CA ASN A 140 26.07 20.03 2.83
C ASN A 140 27.51 19.49 2.87
N LEU A 141 28.02 19.12 4.04
CA LEU A 141 29.34 18.53 4.26
C LEU A 141 29.23 17.17 4.94
N GLN A 142 30.21 16.29 4.70
CA GLN A 142 30.26 15.01 5.40
C GLN A 142 30.48 15.23 6.90
N ARG A 143 29.71 14.53 7.76
CA ARG A 143 29.77 14.69 9.21
C ARG A 143 31.15 14.35 9.79
N GLU A 144 31.87 13.44 9.16
CA GLU A 144 33.20 12.98 9.53
C GLU A 144 34.30 13.93 9.05
N ALA A 145 33.97 14.89 8.18
CA ALA A 145 34.94 15.84 7.66
C ALA A 145 35.50 16.72 8.78
N MET A 146 36.81 17.00 8.71
CA MET A 146 37.46 17.94 9.62
C MET A 146 36.88 19.33 9.46
N LEU A 147 36.53 19.95 10.59
CA LEU A 147 36.02 21.31 10.60
C LEU A 147 37.14 22.32 10.35
N VAL A 148 36.88 23.29 9.49
CA VAL A 148 37.79 24.39 9.21
C VAL A 148 37.15 25.71 9.65
N ALA A 149 38.01 26.72 9.88
CA ALA A 149 37.51 28.06 10.19
C ALA A 149 36.66 28.61 9.03
N ASP A 150 35.63 29.37 9.37
CA ASP A 150 34.67 29.98 8.45
C ASP A 150 33.90 28.99 7.57
N ALA A 151 33.83 27.72 8.04
CA ALA A 151 32.99 26.71 7.39
C ALA A 151 31.52 27.15 7.37
N LYS A 152 30.85 26.94 6.21
CA LYS A 152 29.43 27.15 6.05
C LYS A 152 28.72 25.79 6.12
N LEU A 153 27.95 25.61 7.18
CA LEU A 153 27.17 24.41 7.46
C LEU A 153 25.71 24.68 7.12
N GLU A 154 25.23 24.10 6.02
CA GLU A 154 23.83 24.22 5.60
C GLU A 154 23.08 22.93 5.96
N VAL A 155 22.10 23.07 6.83
CA VAL A 155 21.28 21.93 7.31
C VAL A 155 19.89 22.03 6.72
N ARG A 156 19.45 20.94 6.10
CA ARG A 156 18.07 20.69 5.67
C ARG A 156 17.45 19.67 6.60
N ARG A 157 16.39 20.06 7.30
CA ARG A 157 15.73 19.17 8.27
C ARG A 157 15.03 18.03 7.58
N ALA A 158 15.20 16.84 8.10
CA ALA A 158 14.48 15.67 7.65
C ALA A 158 13.02 15.72 8.10
N VAL A 159 12.10 15.47 7.18
CA VAL A 159 10.67 15.37 7.41
C VAL A 159 10.23 13.91 7.48
N PRO A 160 9.25 13.56 8.33
CA PRO A 160 8.67 12.23 8.35
C PRO A 160 7.87 12.00 7.07
N ILE A 161 8.11 10.88 6.40
CA ILE A 161 7.35 10.44 5.24
C ILE A 161 7.04 8.96 5.35
N LYS A 162 6.02 8.54 4.62
CA LYS A 162 5.60 7.15 4.52
C LYS A 162 5.63 6.71 3.05
N VAL A 163 6.26 5.58 2.77
CA VAL A 163 6.30 5.00 1.42
C VAL A 163 5.70 3.60 1.46
N LYS A 164 4.69 3.36 0.61
CA LYS A 164 4.05 2.05 0.42
C LYS A 164 4.44 1.48 -0.93
N VAL A 165 5.08 0.32 -0.92
CA VAL A 165 5.55 -0.37 -2.12
C VAL A 165 5.67 -1.88 -1.86
N ASP A 166 5.29 -2.71 -2.85
CA ASP A 166 5.43 -4.18 -2.79
C ASP A 166 4.81 -4.81 -1.53
N GLY A 167 3.66 -4.26 -1.07
CA GLY A 167 2.97 -4.69 0.15
C GLY A 167 3.69 -4.33 1.45
N LYS A 168 4.75 -3.53 1.40
CA LYS A 168 5.50 -3.03 2.57
C LYS A 168 5.20 -1.57 2.81
N GLU A 169 5.29 -1.16 4.07
CA GLU A 169 5.20 0.22 4.51
C GLU A 169 6.54 0.62 5.12
N ILE A 170 7.12 1.70 4.62
CA ILE A 170 8.41 2.26 5.04
C ILE A 170 8.15 3.62 5.66
N ASP A 171 8.25 3.71 6.99
CA ASP A 171 8.25 4.97 7.72
C ASP A 171 9.70 5.45 7.87
N THR A 172 9.99 6.64 7.38
CA THR A 172 11.36 7.17 7.40
C THR A 172 11.39 8.69 7.53
N TYR A 173 12.59 9.23 7.75
CA TYR A 173 12.85 10.66 7.80
C TYR A 173 13.87 11.00 6.70
N LEU A 174 13.49 11.87 5.77
CA LEU A 174 14.37 12.32 4.69
C LEU A 174 14.35 13.85 4.58
N ALA A 175 15.49 14.43 4.21
CA ALA A 175 15.53 15.84 3.88
C ALA A 175 14.68 16.12 2.64
N PRO A 176 14.03 17.30 2.56
CA PRO A 176 13.20 17.68 1.42
C PRO A 176 13.91 17.43 0.09
N SER A 177 13.34 16.59 -0.73
CA SER A 177 13.79 16.18 -2.06
C SER A 177 12.57 15.90 -2.93
N THR A 178 12.76 15.69 -4.23
CA THR A 178 11.64 15.31 -5.08
C THR A 178 11.18 13.88 -4.78
N VAL A 179 9.95 13.53 -5.18
CA VAL A 179 9.44 12.15 -5.06
C VAL A 179 10.39 11.18 -5.78
N GLU A 180 10.90 11.54 -6.96
CA GLU A 180 11.88 10.75 -7.72
C GLU A 180 13.16 10.48 -6.91
N GLU A 181 13.81 11.55 -6.42
CA GLU A 181 15.02 11.44 -5.58
C GLU A 181 14.74 10.67 -4.27
N THR A 182 13.54 10.79 -3.74
CA THR A 182 13.11 10.05 -2.52
C THR A 182 13.05 8.55 -2.79
N LEU A 183 12.44 8.13 -3.90
CA LEU A 183 12.37 6.73 -4.29
C LEU A 183 13.75 6.17 -4.59
N GLU A 184 14.62 6.93 -5.27
CA GLU A 184 16.01 6.55 -5.51
C GLU A 184 16.81 6.35 -4.20
N LYS A 185 16.68 7.28 -3.24
CA LYS A 185 17.33 7.17 -1.92
C LYS A 185 16.88 5.95 -1.12
N LEU A 186 15.68 5.44 -1.40
CA LEU A 186 15.14 4.23 -0.78
C LEU A 186 15.38 2.96 -1.60
N ASP A 187 16.20 3.04 -2.67
CA ASP A 187 16.47 1.95 -3.61
C ASP A 187 15.21 1.37 -4.27
N ILE A 188 14.16 2.20 -4.44
CA ILE A 188 12.92 1.81 -5.09
C ILE A 188 13.02 2.13 -6.59
N VAL A 189 13.28 1.10 -7.38
CA VAL A 189 13.32 1.21 -8.84
C VAL A 189 11.91 1.09 -9.40
N LEU A 190 11.49 2.04 -10.23
CA LEU A 190 10.22 2.01 -10.94
C LEU A 190 10.37 1.35 -12.31
N ASN A 191 9.37 0.56 -12.70
CA ASN A 191 9.19 0.11 -14.06
C ASN A 191 8.42 1.17 -14.86
N GLU A 192 8.48 1.11 -16.18
CA GLU A 192 7.87 2.10 -17.09
C GLU A 192 6.36 2.32 -16.86
N LYS A 193 5.66 1.29 -16.38
CA LYS A 193 4.20 1.31 -16.19
C LYS A 193 3.76 1.47 -14.75
N ASP A 194 4.70 1.46 -13.80
CA ASP A 194 4.37 1.62 -12.40
C ASP A 194 3.72 2.98 -12.14
N LYS A 195 2.79 3.00 -11.20
CA LYS A 195 2.07 4.23 -10.83
C LYS A 195 2.56 4.73 -9.48
N VAL A 196 2.76 6.03 -9.39
CA VAL A 196 3.12 6.71 -8.15
C VAL A 196 2.00 7.68 -7.80
N SER A 197 1.60 7.71 -6.52
CA SER A 197 0.48 8.54 -6.05
C SER A 197 0.73 10.04 -6.14
N LEU A 198 2.00 10.46 -6.08
CA LEU A 198 2.42 11.85 -6.17
C LEU A 198 3.23 12.11 -7.45
N PRO A 199 3.22 13.33 -7.99
CA PRO A 199 4.06 13.70 -9.13
C PRO A 199 5.55 13.54 -8.83
N MET A 200 6.31 12.95 -9.75
CA MET A 200 7.74 12.65 -9.56
C MET A 200 8.59 13.89 -9.22
N ASN A 201 8.23 15.04 -9.76
CA ASN A 201 8.93 16.32 -9.53
C ASN A 201 8.40 17.11 -8.32
N GLN A 202 7.42 16.59 -7.59
CA GLN A 202 6.90 17.21 -6.37
C GLN A 202 7.94 17.09 -5.26
N MET A 203 8.18 18.19 -4.51
CA MET A 203 8.96 18.15 -3.27
C MET A 203 8.16 17.46 -2.18
N ILE A 204 8.80 16.55 -1.42
CA ILE A 204 8.18 15.90 -0.28
C ILE A 204 8.03 16.89 0.89
N GLU A 205 6.90 16.79 1.57
CA GLU A 205 6.58 17.53 2.78
C GLU A 205 6.38 16.57 3.97
N ALA A 206 6.28 17.14 5.16
CA ALA A 206 6.03 16.34 6.37
C ALA A 206 4.70 15.59 6.25
N GLU A 207 4.69 14.31 6.62
CA GLU A 207 3.54 13.40 6.61
C GLU A 207 3.05 12.99 5.20
N ASP A 208 3.81 13.29 4.14
CA ASP A 208 3.50 12.78 2.81
C ASP A 208 3.50 11.25 2.78
N GLU A 209 2.48 10.69 2.10
CA GLU A 209 2.37 9.27 1.81
C GLU A 209 2.58 9.04 0.30
N ILE A 210 3.67 8.38 -0.04
CA ILE A 210 3.98 7.98 -1.41
C ILE A 210 3.58 6.52 -1.58
N GLN A 211 2.61 6.27 -2.46
CA GLN A 211 2.22 4.91 -2.83
C GLN A 211 2.75 4.57 -4.22
N VAL A 212 3.47 3.47 -4.32
CA VAL A 212 3.92 2.88 -5.58
C VAL A 212 3.09 1.64 -5.84
N VAL A 213 2.37 1.63 -6.97
CA VAL A 213 1.59 0.48 -7.45
C VAL A 213 2.34 -0.17 -8.61
N ARG A 214 2.70 -1.44 -8.46
CA ARG A 214 3.38 -2.20 -9.50
C ARG A 214 2.41 -2.58 -10.60
N VAL A 215 2.73 -2.24 -11.86
CA VAL A 215 1.90 -2.56 -13.01
C VAL A 215 2.60 -3.58 -13.90
N GLU A 216 1.98 -4.76 -14.05
CA GLU A 216 2.47 -5.83 -14.91
C GLU A 216 1.43 -6.13 -16.00
N GLU A 217 1.87 -6.28 -17.26
CA GLU A 217 1.03 -6.76 -18.35
C GLU A 217 1.44 -8.16 -18.77
N LYS A 218 0.47 -9.06 -18.86
CA LYS A 218 0.64 -10.43 -19.34
C LYS A 218 -0.20 -10.67 -20.57
N ILE A 219 0.35 -11.42 -21.52
CA ILE A 219 -0.41 -11.90 -22.68
C ILE A 219 -0.69 -13.38 -22.46
N GLU A 220 -2.00 -13.71 -22.45
CA GLU A 220 -2.47 -15.08 -22.32
C GLU A 220 -3.30 -15.48 -23.53
N THR A 221 -3.15 -16.72 -23.99
CA THR A 221 -3.94 -17.30 -25.06
C THR A 221 -4.80 -18.42 -24.48
N MET A 222 -6.12 -18.35 -24.71
CA MET A 222 -7.10 -19.34 -24.25
C MET A 222 -7.92 -19.87 -25.41
N THR A 223 -8.23 -21.15 -25.36
CA THR A 223 -9.17 -21.79 -26.27
C THR A 223 -10.50 -22.01 -25.57
N ASN A 224 -11.58 -21.47 -26.15
CA ASN A 224 -12.93 -21.58 -25.63
C ASN A 224 -13.84 -22.25 -26.65
N ASP A 225 -14.87 -22.95 -26.15
CA ASP A 225 -15.88 -23.58 -27.00
C ASP A 225 -16.89 -22.54 -27.52
N ILE A 226 -17.27 -22.70 -28.79
CA ILE A 226 -18.40 -22.00 -29.41
C ILE A 226 -19.58 -22.98 -29.38
N PRO A 227 -20.64 -22.73 -28.59
CA PRO A 227 -21.78 -23.63 -28.51
C PRO A 227 -22.50 -23.75 -29.84
N TYR A 228 -22.91 -24.98 -30.22
CA TYR A 228 -23.76 -25.21 -31.39
C TYR A 228 -25.21 -24.78 -31.08
N GLN A 229 -25.97 -24.49 -32.14
CA GLN A 229 -27.40 -24.22 -32.08
C GLN A 229 -28.21 -25.46 -32.48
N THR A 230 -29.45 -25.60 -31.96
CA THR A 230 -30.36 -26.63 -32.39
C THR A 230 -31.35 -26.04 -33.39
N VAL A 231 -31.36 -26.61 -34.60
CA VAL A 231 -32.27 -26.21 -35.69
C VAL A 231 -33.31 -27.31 -35.89
N ALA A 232 -34.59 -26.97 -35.76
CA ALA A 232 -35.70 -27.90 -36.01
C ALA A 232 -36.12 -27.86 -37.49
N GLN A 233 -36.26 -29.03 -38.10
CA GLN A 233 -36.82 -29.20 -39.43
C GLN A 233 -38.16 -29.91 -39.32
N PRO A 234 -39.22 -29.41 -40.00
CA PRO A 234 -40.53 -30.05 -40.03
C PRO A 234 -40.41 -31.47 -40.57
N ALA A 235 -41.08 -32.41 -39.98
CA ALA A 235 -41.10 -33.81 -40.39
C ALA A 235 -42.49 -34.41 -40.26
N ASP A 236 -42.70 -35.48 -41.06
CA ASP A 236 -44.00 -36.10 -41.26
C ASP A 236 -44.37 -37.08 -40.13
N PHE A 237 -44.55 -36.50 -38.90
CA PHE A 237 -45.11 -37.19 -37.76
C PHE A 237 -45.85 -36.18 -36.88
N PRO A 238 -46.73 -36.65 -35.92
CA PRO A 238 -47.60 -35.80 -35.12
C PRO A 238 -46.82 -34.69 -34.33
N VAL A 239 -47.35 -33.49 -34.37
CA VAL A 239 -46.88 -32.37 -33.56
C VAL A 239 -47.02 -32.67 -32.05
N GLY A 240 -45.99 -32.35 -31.25
CA GLY A 240 -45.96 -32.61 -29.80
C GLY A 240 -45.25 -33.92 -29.40
N LEU A 241 -44.99 -34.82 -30.33
CA LEU A 241 -44.09 -35.95 -30.08
C LEU A 241 -42.64 -35.50 -29.96
N PRO A 242 -41.79 -36.26 -29.24
CA PRO A 242 -40.40 -35.92 -29.05
C PRO A 242 -39.66 -35.71 -30.38
N ASP A 243 -38.86 -34.63 -30.45
CA ASP A 243 -37.99 -34.38 -31.58
C ASP A 243 -36.97 -35.52 -31.78
N LYS A 244 -36.67 -35.86 -33.05
CA LYS A 244 -35.70 -36.88 -33.38
C LYS A 244 -34.39 -36.21 -33.87
N VAL A 245 -33.28 -36.52 -33.22
CA VAL A 245 -31.96 -35.98 -33.66
C VAL A 245 -31.56 -36.60 -34.99
N VAL A 246 -31.40 -35.77 -36.01
CA VAL A 246 -30.95 -36.18 -37.38
C VAL A 246 -29.43 -35.97 -37.48
N THR A 247 -28.96 -34.83 -37.02
CA THR A 247 -27.53 -34.52 -36.98
C THR A 247 -27.17 -34.09 -35.55
N LYS A 248 -26.18 -34.74 -34.98
CA LYS A 248 -25.67 -34.37 -33.64
C LYS A 248 -24.88 -33.05 -33.70
N GLY A 249 -25.19 -32.11 -32.82
CA GLY A 249 -24.40 -30.90 -32.71
C GLY A 249 -22.97 -31.12 -32.21
N ILE A 250 -22.04 -30.31 -32.69
CA ILE A 250 -20.65 -30.34 -32.25
C ILE A 250 -20.25 -28.90 -31.97
N ASN A 251 -19.71 -28.61 -30.77
CA ASN A 251 -19.19 -27.29 -30.44
C ASN A 251 -18.05 -26.92 -31.37
N GLY A 252 -18.01 -25.67 -31.77
CA GLY A 252 -16.84 -25.05 -32.37
C GLY A 252 -15.80 -24.72 -31.32
N GLN A 253 -14.71 -24.11 -31.75
CA GLN A 253 -13.62 -23.61 -30.89
C GLN A 253 -13.11 -22.29 -31.44
N HIS A 254 -12.87 -21.34 -30.54
CA HIS A 254 -12.11 -20.13 -30.88
C HIS A 254 -10.95 -19.98 -29.91
N GLU A 255 -9.88 -19.41 -30.43
CA GLU A 255 -8.73 -18.97 -29.65
C GLU A 255 -8.84 -17.47 -29.41
N GLN A 256 -8.60 -17.04 -28.18
CA GLN A 256 -8.53 -15.62 -27.79
C GLN A 256 -7.17 -15.35 -27.18
N THR A 257 -6.46 -14.35 -27.73
CA THR A 257 -5.28 -13.75 -27.10
C THR A 257 -5.73 -12.52 -26.34
N MET A 258 -5.45 -12.51 -25.06
CA MET A 258 -5.87 -11.44 -24.13
C MET A 258 -4.64 -10.79 -23.49
N LYS A 259 -4.70 -9.48 -23.32
CA LYS A 259 -3.80 -8.72 -22.47
C LYS A 259 -4.44 -8.55 -21.10
N ILE A 260 -3.76 -9.03 -20.07
CA ILE A 260 -4.18 -8.93 -18.69
C ILE A 260 -3.28 -7.91 -18.01
N THR A 261 -3.85 -6.87 -17.42
CA THR A 261 -3.14 -5.87 -16.63
C THR A 261 -3.32 -6.19 -15.15
N LEU A 262 -2.22 -6.31 -14.44
CA LEU A 262 -2.17 -6.57 -13.01
C LEU A 262 -1.65 -5.32 -12.30
N GLU A 263 -2.29 -4.93 -11.20
CA GLU A 263 -1.81 -3.92 -10.26
C GLU A 263 -1.53 -4.60 -8.91
N ASP A 264 -0.31 -4.51 -8.43
CA ASP A 264 0.17 -5.23 -7.23
C ASP A 264 -0.19 -6.73 -7.25
N GLY A 265 -0.13 -7.36 -8.44
CA GLY A 265 -0.47 -8.76 -8.64
C GLY A 265 -1.96 -9.07 -8.75
N VAL A 266 -2.84 -8.07 -8.64
CA VAL A 266 -4.29 -8.22 -8.78
C VAL A 266 -4.72 -7.81 -10.18
N GLU A 267 -5.52 -8.66 -10.85
CA GLU A 267 -6.06 -8.34 -12.18
C GLU A 267 -7.05 -7.17 -12.10
N VAL A 268 -6.73 -6.09 -12.81
CA VAL A 268 -7.58 -4.87 -12.88
C VAL A 268 -8.20 -4.65 -14.26
N ALA A 269 -7.62 -5.23 -15.32
CA ALA A 269 -8.16 -5.14 -16.67
C ALA A 269 -7.83 -6.38 -17.50
N ARG A 270 -8.75 -6.70 -18.42
CA ARG A 270 -8.60 -7.78 -19.41
C ARG A 270 -9.09 -7.27 -20.76
N GLU A 271 -8.23 -7.29 -21.75
CA GLU A 271 -8.51 -6.81 -23.11
C GLU A 271 -8.25 -7.93 -24.12
N VAL A 272 -9.23 -8.18 -25.02
CA VAL A 272 -9.06 -9.14 -26.10
C VAL A 272 -8.27 -8.47 -27.24
N LEU A 273 -7.06 -8.92 -27.48
CA LEU A 273 -6.20 -8.41 -28.56
C LEU A 273 -6.50 -9.08 -29.90
N LYS A 274 -6.78 -10.39 -29.87
CA LYS A 274 -7.06 -11.19 -31.06
C LYS A 274 -8.06 -12.29 -30.72
N GLN A 275 -8.97 -12.58 -31.67
CA GLN A 275 -9.86 -13.74 -31.60
C GLN A 275 -9.85 -14.42 -32.96
N GLU A 276 -9.66 -15.73 -32.98
CA GLU A 276 -9.64 -16.55 -34.21
C GLU A 276 -10.48 -17.82 -34.00
N VAL A 277 -11.36 -18.09 -34.97
CA VAL A 277 -12.18 -19.31 -34.94
C VAL A 277 -11.32 -20.46 -35.48
N LEU A 278 -10.92 -21.39 -34.62
CA LEU A 278 -10.16 -22.59 -34.99
C LEU A 278 -11.05 -23.64 -35.70
N ARG A 279 -12.29 -23.75 -35.21
CA ARG A 279 -13.29 -24.68 -35.76
C ARG A 279 -14.69 -24.07 -35.58
N ALA A 280 -15.46 -23.96 -36.67
CA ALA A 280 -16.84 -23.53 -36.60
C ALA A 280 -17.72 -24.60 -35.94
N PRO A 281 -18.76 -24.22 -35.18
CA PRO A 281 -19.73 -25.17 -34.62
C PRO A 281 -20.55 -25.83 -35.71
N VAL A 282 -20.88 -27.11 -35.52
CA VAL A 282 -21.86 -27.83 -36.35
C VAL A 282 -23.19 -27.86 -35.60
N ASN A 283 -24.20 -27.23 -36.18
CA ASN A 283 -25.51 -27.14 -35.54
C ASN A 283 -26.16 -28.56 -35.43
N GLN A 284 -26.84 -28.79 -34.31
CA GLN A 284 -27.72 -29.95 -34.15
C GLN A 284 -28.96 -29.77 -35.00
N VAL A 285 -29.30 -30.74 -35.83
CA VAL A 285 -30.54 -30.77 -36.60
C VAL A 285 -31.47 -31.79 -36.00
N VAL A 286 -32.67 -31.35 -35.65
CA VAL A 286 -33.71 -32.24 -35.15
C VAL A 286 -34.95 -32.20 -36.07
N SER A 287 -35.53 -33.38 -36.31
CA SER A 287 -36.84 -33.50 -36.94
C SER A 287 -37.93 -33.26 -35.91
N ARG A 288 -38.79 -32.27 -36.17
CA ARG A 288 -39.93 -31.91 -35.34
C ARG A 288 -41.22 -32.25 -36.04
N GLY A 289 -42.11 -32.97 -35.37
CA GLY A 289 -43.42 -33.33 -35.92
C GLY A 289 -44.20 -32.08 -36.35
N SER A 290 -44.79 -32.15 -37.54
CA SER A 290 -45.59 -31.05 -38.13
C SER A 290 -47.04 -31.49 -38.50
N GLN A 291 -47.36 -32.80 -38.42
CA GLN A 291 -48.71 -33.28 -38.68
C GLN A 291 -49.68 -32.87 -37.58
N THR A 292 -50.82 -32.31 -37.99
CA THR A 292 -51.99 -32.00 -37.14
C THR A 292 -53.18 -32.86 -37.43
N THR A 293 -53.05 -33.85 -38.34
CA THR A 293 -54.07 -34.80 -38.70
C THR A 293 -53.50 -36.21 -38.75
N ILE A 294 -54.32 -37.21 -38.39
CA ILE A 294 -54.03 -38.63 -38.57
C ILE A 294 -55.21 -39.30 -39.21
N SER A 295 -55.01 -40.43 -39.94
CA SER A 295 -56.09 -41.30 -40.41
C SER A 295 -56.17 -42.57 -39.59
N ARG A 296 -57.32 -42.88 -39.01
CA ARG A 296 -57.57 -44.06 -38.25
C ARG A 296 -58.97 -44.64 -38.61
N GLY A 297 -59.03 -45.94 -38.98
CA GLY A 297 -60.31 -46.57 -39.39
C GLY A 297 -61.04 -45.86 -40.48
N GLY A 298 -60.34 -45.21 -41.45
CA GLY A 298 -60.98 -44.52 -42.55
C GLY A 298 -61.45 -43.10 -42.17
N LYS A 299 -61.27 -42.63 -40.95
CA LYS A 299 -61.60 -41.26 -40.49
C LYS A 299 -60.34 -40.46 -40.32
N THR A 300 -60.42 -39.23 -40.76
CA THR A 300 -59.36 -38.21 -40.46
C THR A 300 -59.65 -37.57 -39.11
N ILE A 301 -58.70 -37.61 -38.21
CA ILE A 301 -58.72 -37.00 -36.87
C ILE A 301 -57.83 -35.83 -36.84
N GLU A 302 -58.36 -34.65 -36.58
CA GLU A 302 -57.61 -33.39 -36.39
C GLU A 302 -57.23 -33.28 -34.91
N PHE A 303 -56.05 -32.79 -34.63
CA PHE A 303 -55.55 -32.61 -33.26
C PHE A 303 -54.60 -31.40 -33.20
N LYS A 304 -54.49 -30.80 -32.01
CA LYS A 304 -53.60 -29.68 -31.73
C LYS A 304 -52.21 -30.18 -31.29
N ARG A 305 -52.20 -31.29 -30.57
CA ARG A 305 -50.96 -31.85 -30.02
C ARG A 305 -51.12 -33.33 -29.70
N ALA A 306 -50.03 -34.09 -29.88
CA ALA A 306 -49.95 -35.50 -29.47
C ALA A 306 -48.98 -35.66 -28.29
N TYR A 307 -49.30 -36.61 -27.44
CA TYR A 307 -48.48 -36.99 -26.30
C TYR A 307 -48.22 -38.49 -26.31
N VAL A 308 -47.01 -38.91 -25.98
CA VAL A 308 -46.72 -40.28 -25.60
C VAL A 308 -47.11 -40.45 -24.14
N MET A 309 -48.10 -41.27 -23.84
CA MET A 309 -48.61 -41.47 -22.49
C MET A 309 -48.58 -42.92 -22.07
N ARG A 310 -48.41 -43.22 -20.78
CA ARG A 310 -48.56 -44.53 -20.20
C ARG A 310 -50.03 -44.73 -19.87
N ALA A 311 -50.69 -45.62 -20.57
CA ALA A 311 -52.11 -45.91 -20.37
C ALA A 311 -52.34 -47.19 -19.54
N SER A 312 -53.12 -47.09 -18.51
CA SER A 312 -53.72 -48.17 -17.77
C SER A 312 -55.26 -48.23 -18.05
N ALA A 313 -55.92 -49.18 -17.54
CA ALA A 313 -57.38 -49.29 -17.70
C ALA A 313 -58.05 -49.64 -16.38
N TYR A 314 -59.26 -49.14 -16.22
CA TYR A 314 -60.12 -49.41 -15.08
C TYR A 314 -61.59 -49.75 -15.50
N SER A 315 -62.29 -50.42 -14.65
CA SER A 315 -63.72 -50.76 -14.85
C SER A 315 -64.52 -50.50 -13.56
N GLY A 316 -65.80 -50.52 -13.63
CA GLY A 316 -66.72 -50.35 -12.50
C GLY A 316 -67.52 -49.03 -12.60
N GLY A 317 -68.73 -49.10 -12.00
CA GLY A 317 -69.67 -47.97 -11.96
C GLY A 317 -69.22 -46.91 -10.97
N GLY A 318 -69.58 -45.64 -11.27
CA GLY A 318 -69.29 -44.50 -10.40
C GLY A 318 -69.42 -43.18 -11.11
N ARG A 319 -69.04 -42.09 -10.40
CA ARG A 319 -68.98 -40.75 -10.99
C ARG A 319 -67.54 -40.31 -11.10
N THR A 320 -67.24 -39.69 -12.21
CA THR A 320 -65.98 -39.07 -12.50
C THR A 320 -65.73 -37.80 -11.64
N ALA A 321 -64.52 -37.25 -11.63
CA ALA A 321 -64.19 -36.02 -10.95
C ALA A 321 -65.02 -34.82 -11.45
N THR A 322 -65.57 -34.90 -12.68
CA THR A 322 -66.49 -33.89 -13.27
C THR A 322 -67.93 -34.16 -13.04
N GLY A 323 -68.28 -35.24 -12.29
CA GLY A 323 -69.65 -35.64 -11.93
C GLY A 323 -70.42 -36.46 -12.97
N HIS A 324 -69.76 -36.80 -14.10
CA HIS A 324 -70.39 -37.68 -15.13
C HIS A 324 -70.33 -39.17 -14.71
N GLU A 325 -71.22 -39.98 -15.27
CA GLU A 325 -71.13 -41.43 -15.10
C GLU A 325 -69.95 -42.01 -15.88
N THR A 326 -69.24 -42.95 -15.27
CA THR A 326 -68.15 -43.69 -15.93
C THR A 326 -68.72 -44.57 -17.04
N ARG A 327 -68.19 -44.50 -18.22
CA ARG A 327 -68.54 -45.25 -19.41
C ARG A 327 -67.40 -45.35 -20.38
N TYR A 328 -67.49 -46.25 -21.35
CA TYR A 328 -66.51 -46.30 -22.45
C TYR A 328 -66.42 -44.93 -23.16
N GLY A 329 -65.17 -44.47 -23.42
CA GLY A 329 -64.92 -43.16 -23.92
C GLY A 329 -64.63 -42.07 -22.85
N VAL A 330 -64.66 -42.48 -21.55
CA VAL A 330 -64.19 -41.61 -20.46
C VAL A 330 -62.80 -42.03 -20.05
N ILE A 331 -61.95 -41.05 -19.83
CA ILE A 331 -60.57 -41.27 -19.35
C ILE A 331 -60.20 -40.36 -18.16
N ALA A 332 -59.38 -40.90 -17.27
CA ALA A 332 -58.75 -40.12 -16.21
C ALA A 332 -57.39 -39.64 -16.69
N VAL A 333 -57.06 -38.36 -16.35
CA VAL A 333 -55.89 -37.66 -16.77
C VAL A 333 -55.29 -36.81 -15.63
N ASP A 334 -54.09 -36.29 -15.83
CA ASP A 334 -53.60 -35.17 -15.05
C ASP A 334 -54.09 -33.86 -15.69
N PRO A 335 -54.96 -33.08 -15.02
CA PRO A 335 -55.54 -31.85 -15.59
C PRO A 335 -54.48 -30.79 -15.94
N ARG A 336 -53.27 -30.89 -15.41
CA ARG A 336 -52.16 -30.02 -15.75
C ARG A 336 -51.53 -30.32 -17.10
N VAL A 337 -51.78 -31.54 -17.66
CA VAL A 337 -51.28 -31.98 -18.98
C VAL A 337 -52.42 -31.98 -20.01
N ILE A 338 -53.56 -32.54 -19.66
CA ILE A 338 -54.80 -32.54 -20.48
C ILE A 338 -55.91 -31.97 -19.60
N PRO A 339 -56.42 -30.76 -19.86
CA PRO A 339 -57.52 -30.18 -19.10
C PRO A 339 -58.75 -31.03 -19.13
N LEU A 340 -59.51 -31.04 -18.03
CA LEU A 340 -60.81 -31.76 -17.99
C LEU A 340 -61.77 -31.16 -19.02
N GLY A 341 -62.61 -32.03 -19.63
CA GLY A 341 -63.52 -31.69 -20.72
C GLY A 341 -62.83 -31.74 -22.13
N THR A 342 -61.51 -31.97 -22.19
CA THR A 342 -60.85 -32.08 -23.47
C THR A 342 -61.15 -33.36 -24.21
N GLU A 343 -61.54 -33.24 -25.49
CA GLU A 343 -61.72 -34.41 -26.40
C GLU A 343 -60.33 -34.88 -26.85
N VAL A 344 -60.15 -36.20 -26.85
CA VAL A 344 -58.93 -36.85 -27.24
C VAL A 344 -59.21 -38.08 -28.10
N TYR A 345 -58.23 -38.44 -28.90
CA TYR A 345 -58.19 -39.78 -29.51
C TYR A 345 -56.99 -40.54 -28.95
N VAL A 346 -57.24 -41.76 -28.45
CA VAL A 346 -56.20 -42.61 -27.85
C VAL A 346 -55.94 -43.80 -28.82
N ASP A 347 -54.70 -43.93 -29.27
CA ASP A 347 -54.32 -45.04 -30.16
C ASP A 347 -54.64 -46.36 -29.50
N GLY A 348 -55.39 -47.23 -30.24
CA GLY A 348 -55.82 -48.55 -29.78
C GLY A 348 -57.06 -48.54 -28.88
N TYR A 349 -57.55 -47.39 -28.44
CA TYR A 349 -58.76 -47.22 -27.64
C TYR A 349 -59.89 -46.50 -28.40
N GLY A 350 -59.54 -45.41 -29.06
CA GLY A 350 -60.48 -44.60 -29.82
C GLY A 350 -60.74 -43.20 -29.27
N GLU A 351 -61.91 -42.64 -29.66
CA GLU A 351 -62.36 -41.33 -29.19
C GLU A 351 -62.71 -41.36 -27.71
N ALA A 352 -62.31 -40.37 -26.96
CA ALA A 352 -62.53 -40.26 -25.54
C ALA A 352 -62.61 -38.80 -25.09
N VAL A 353 -63.09 -38.54 -23.87
CA VAL A 353 -63.14 -37.26 -23.21
C VAL A 353 -62.47 -37.38 -21.84
N ALA A 354 -61.59 -36.43 -21.52
CA ALA A 354 -60.88 -36.33 -20.24
C ALA A 354 -61.87 -35.82 -19.16
N LEU A 355 -62.61 -36.67 -18.50
CA LEU A 355 -63.64 -36.31 -17.50
C LEU A 355 -63.29 -36.73 -16.07
N ASP A 356 -62.19 -37.44 -15.89
CA ASP A 356 -61.82 -37.99 -14.58
C ASP A 356 -60.39 -37.71 -14.20
N THR A 357 -60.11 -37.90 -12.93
CA THR A 357 -58.75 -37.79 -12.36
C THR A 357 -58.49 -38.95 -11.42
N GLY A 358 -57.24 -39.37 -11.30
CA GLY A 358 -56.84 -40.39 -10.35
C GLY A 358 -55.66 -39.94 -9.49
N GLY A 359 -55.58 -40.38 -8.25
CA GLY A 359 -54.44 -40.07 -7.36
C GLY A 359 -53.10 -40.51 -7.93
N ALA A 360 -53.10 -41.66 -8.67
CA ALA A 360 -51.93 -42.22 -9.36
C ALA A 360 -51.81 -41.76 -10.81
N ILE A 361 -52.76 -41.00 -11.36
CA ILE A 361 -52.70 -40.46 -12.75
C ILE A 361 -52.14 -39.11 -12.75
N LYS A 362 -50.80 -39.01 -12.88
CA LYS A 362 -50.02 -37.78 -12.85
C LYS A 362 -49.05 -37.71 -14.04
N GLY A 363 -48.85 -36.49 -14.57
CA GLY A 363 -48.00 -36.26 -15.74
C GLY A 363 -48.51 -36.98 -16.98
N ASN A 364 -47.65 -37.63 -17.74
CA ASN A 364 -48.00 -38.35 -18.97
C ASN A 364 -48.57 -39.76 -18.68
N ARG A 365 -49.63 -39.82 -17.83
CA ARG A 365 -50.39 -41.03 -17.56
C ARG A 365 -51.87 -40.82 -17.84
N VAL A 366 -52.53 -41.85 -18.38
CA VAL A 366 -53.93 -41.85 -18.59
C VAL A 366 -54.52 -43.18 -18.08
N ASP A 367 -55.74 -43.17 -17.63
CA ASP A 367 -56.45 -44.36 -17.22
C ASP A 367 -57.78 -44.44 -17.98
N LEU A 368 -57.94 -45.51 -18.73
CA LEU A 368 -59.03 -45.69 -19.71
C LEU A 368 -60.15 -46.52 -19.12
N TYR A 369 -61.34 -45.98 -19.18
CA TYR A 369 -62.50 -46.79 -18.75
C TYR A 369 -62.78 -47.94 -19.71
N MET A 370 -62.94 -49.16 -19.17
CA MET A 370 -63.34 -50.33 -19.89
C MET A 370 -64.69 -50.91 -19.31
N ASN A 371 -65.52 -51.54 -20.14
CA ASN A 371 -66.79 -52.04 -19.70
C ASN A 371 -66.69 -53.28 -18.79
N THR A 372 -65.55 -53.98 -18.83
CA THR A 372 -65.38 -55.24 -18.04
C THR A 372 -63.94 -55.32 -17.50
N GLU A 373 -63.77 -56.06 -16.38
CA GLU A 373 -62.43 -56.33 -15.84
C GLU A 373 -61.53 -57.08 -16.82
N ASP A 374 -62.11 -58.06 -17.56
CA ASP A 374 -61.35 -58.79 -18.57
C ASP A 374 -60.79 -57.90 -19.66
N ALA A 375 -61.50 -56.83 -20.04
CA ALA A 375 -61.01 -55.85 -20.98
C ALA A 375 -59.88 -55.01 -20.36
N CYS A 376 -59.90 -54.68 -19.05
CA CYS A 376 -58.85 -54.04 -18.34
C CYS A 376 -57.59 -54.93 -18.30
N TRP A 377 -57.74 -56.19 -17.95
CA TRP A 377 -56.62 -57.14 -17.96
C TRP A 377 -56.00 -57.30 -19.35
N SER A 378 -56.85 -57.39 -20.37
CA SER A 378 -56.44 -57.50 -21.77
C SER A 378 -55.71 -56.25 -22.26
N TRP A 379 -56.12 -55.07 -21.77
CA TRP A 379 -55.43 -53.82 -22.04
C TRP A 379 -54.09 -53.77 -21.34
N GLY A 380 -54.04 -54.08 -20.07
CA GLY A 380 -52.87 -54.01 -19.25
C GLY A 380 -52.31 -52.53 -19.09
N VAL A 381 -51.03 -52.43 -19.04
CA VAL A 381 -50.35 -51.13 -19.00
C VAL A 381 -49.38 -50.98 -20.18
N ARG A 382 -49.64 -50.01 -21.02
CA ARG A 382 -48.82 -49.80 -22.26
C ARG A 382 -48.58 -48.34 -22.58
N SER A 383 -47.60 -48.07 -23.46
CA SER A 383 -47.38 -46.73 -24.02
C SER A 383 -48.26 -46.54 -25.22
N VAL A 384 -49.02 -45.44 -25.25
CA VAL A 384 -49.89 -45.04 -26.34
C VAL A 384 -49.68 -43.61 -26.74
N VAL A 385 -50.08 -43.25 -27.96
CA VAL A 385 -50.16 -41.83 -28.36
C VAL A 385 -51.56 -41.33 -28.08
N VAL A 386 -51.65 -40.23 -27.37
CA VAL A 386 -52.91 -39.50 -27.10
C VAL A 386 -52.90 -38.22 -27.91
N TYR A 387 -53.86 -38.07 -28.79
CA TYR A 387 -54.03 -36.89 -29.66
C TYR A 387 -55.09 -35.97 -29.03
N VAL A 388 -54.67 -34.79 -28.65
CA VAL A 388 -55.52 -33.75 -28.01
C VAL A 388 -56.15 -32.92 -29.10
N ARG A 389 -57.47 -32.79 -29.13
CA ARG A 389 -58.25 -32.12 -30.16
C ARG A 389 -58.50 -30.64 -29.89
#